data_859507a5640cd13daf24614cba38c24c
#
_entry.id   859507a5640cd13daf24614cba38c24c
#
_cell.length_a   1.000
_cell.length_b   1.000
_cell.length_c   1.000
_cell.angle_alpha   90.00
_cell.angle_beta   90.00
_cell.angle_gamma   90.00
#
_symmetry.space_group_name_H-M   'P 1'
#
loop_
_entity.id
_entity.type
_entity.pdbx_description
1 polymer ?
#
loop_
_entity_poly.entity_id
_entity_poly.type
_entity_poly.pdbx_seq_one_letter_code
_entity_poly.pdbx_strand_id
1 'polypeptide(L)'
;MIKAVAFYLPQYHVIPENDIYGKNFTEWCNVQRAIPLYDGHAQPHIPHSILGYYDLTDEKILTKQHHIAWDNNVTAFCYYYYNMAGRTLLDAPLHIINKSRLIRNEFCLCWAHECWYDNTQPKRIKPFIAQEYSPENARKIIRDLAQYFDNPRHIRIDGKPLLLVFAPERNPRMPEYSQIWREEAWTMGHTELC
;
A
#
# COMPACT_ATOMS: atom_id res chain seq x y z
N MET A 1 -10.72 -18.75 15.37
CA MET A 1 -9.71 -19.09 14.33
C MET A 1 -8.75 -17.93 14.23
N ILE A 2 -7.44 -18.18 14.24
CA ILE A 2 -6.42 -17.12 14.05
C ILE A 2 -6.37 -16.81 12.56
N LYS A 3 -6.43 -15.52 12.20
CA LYS A 3 -6.29 -15.03 10.84
C LYS A 3 -4.89 -14.43 10.67
N ALA A 4 -4.10 -14.93 9.73
CA ALA A 4 -2.81 -14.34 9.38
C ALA A 4 -3.00 -13.26 8.31
N VAL A 5 -2.60 -12.03 8.64
CA VAL A 5 -2.63 -10.87 7.73
C VAL A 5 -1.20 -10.41 7.49
N ALA A 6 -0.75 -10.42 6.26
CA ALA A 6 0.59 -9.95 5.90
C ALA A 6 0.52 -8.53 5.34
N PHE A 7 1.47 -7.66 5.71
CA PHE A 7 1.64 -6.37 5.06
C PHE A 7 2.10 -6.55 3.61
N TYR A 8 1.55 -5.73 2.72
CA TYR A 8 1.85 -5.78 1.29
C TYR A 8 2.23 -4.40 0.76
N LEU A 9 3.41 -4.34 0.14
CA LEU A 9 3.92 -3.12 -0.51
C LEU A 9 3.55 -3.13 -2.00
N PRO A 10 2.62 -2.31 -2.48
CA PRO A 10 2.18 -2.29 -3.88
C PRO A 10 3.11 -1.48 -4.80
N GLN A 11 4.45 -1.58 -4.60
CA GLN A 11 5.43 -0.66 -5.20
C GLN A 11 6.05 -1.14 -6.51
N TYR A 12 5.99 -2.44 -6.81
CA TYR A 12 6.74 -3.06 -7.91
C TYR A 12 6.05 -2.86 -9.26
N HIS A 13 5.85 -1.60 -9.65
CA HIS A 13 5.41 -1.17 -10.98
C HIS A 13 5.86 0.28 -11.23
N VAL A 14 5.87 0.68 -12.50
CA VAL A 14 6.34 2.01 -12.90
C VAL A 14 5.29 3.06 -12.54
N ILE A 15 5.77 4.15 -11.92
CA ILE A 15 5.02 5.40 -11.76
C ILE A 15 5.92 6.59 -12.14
N PRO A 16 5.37 7.66 -12.72
CA PRO A 16 6.16 8.82 -13.15
C PRO A 16 6.97 9.48 -12.02
N GLU A 17 6.45 9.43 -10.79
CA GLU A 17 7.09 10.03 -9.61
C GLU A 17 8.44 9.39 -9.28
N ASN A 18 8.61 8.12 -9.61
CA ASN A 18 9.86 7.40 -9.39
C ASN A 18 10.91 7.64 -10.47
N ASP A 19 10.58 8.38 -11.55
CA ASP A 19 11.54 8.72 -12.62
C ASP A 19 12.72 9.59 -12.16
N ILE A 20 12.65 10.13 -10.93
CA ILE A 20 13.83 10.78 -10.28
C ILE A 20 15.01 9.82 -10.11
N TYR A 21 14.75 8.50 -10.02
CA TYR A 21 15.76 7.45 -9.90
C TYR A 21 16.19 6.88 -11.27
N GLY A 22 15.58 7.33 -12.34
CA GLY A 22 15.77 6.90 -13.72
C GLY A 22 14.44 6.58 -14.41
N LYS A 23 14.41 6.76 -15.72
CA LYS A 23 13.20 6.51 -16.51
C LYS A 23 12.68 5.07 -16.33
N ASN A 24 11.39 4.93 -16.08
CA ASN A 24 10.72 3.66 -15.81
C ASN A 24 11.29 2.90 -14.59
N PHE A 25 11.72 3.62 -13.58
CA PHE A 25 12.27 3.02 -12.37
C PHE A 25 11.22 2.21 -11.61
N THR A 26 11.64 1.03 -11.14
CA THR A 26 11.01 0.25 -10.08
C THR A 26 12.11 -0.24 -9.13
N GLU A 27 11.73 -0.73 -7.96
CA GLU A 27 12.69 -1.31 -6.98
C GLU A 27 13.50 -2.46 -7.57
N TRP A 28 12.99 -3.15 -8.59
CA TRP A 28 13.74 -4.17 -9.34
C TRP A 28 15.01 -3.64 -9.99
N CYS A 29 15.03 -2.36 -10.39
CA CYS A 29 16.23 -1.74 -10.96
C CYS A 29 17.41 -1.78 -9.98
N ASN A 30 17.15 -1.57 -8.68
CA ASN A 30 18.17 -1.66 -7.64
C ASN A 30 18.61 -3.10 -7.41
N VAL A 31 17.68 -4.05 -7.37
CA VAL A 31 18.01 -5.48 -7.22
C VAL A 31 18.87 -5.97 -8.38
N GLN A 32 18.53 -5.60 -9.62
CA GLN A 32 19.26 -6.00 -10.82
C GLN A 32 20.67 -5.40 -10.93
N ARG A 33 20.87 -4.20 -10.34
CA ARG A 33 22.16 -3.50 -10.33
C ARG A 33 23.03 -3.86 -9.13
N ALA A 34 22.45 -4.47 -8.10
CA ALA A 34 23.17 -4.83 -6.89
C ALA A 34 24.24 -5.90 -7.18
N ILE A 35 25.41 -5.72 -6.57
CA ILE A 35 26.55 -6.65 -6.65
C ILE A 35 26.96 -7.06 -5.25
N PRO A 36 27.56 -8.25 -5.07
CA PRO A 36 28.17 -8.61 -3.80
C PRO A 36 29.23 -7.60 -3.38
N LEU A 37 29.23 -7.21 -2.11
CA LEU A 37 30.19 -6.22 -1.57
C LEU A 37 31.50 -6.88 -1.09
N TYR A 38 31.48 -8.21 -0.88
CA TYR A 38 32.63 -9.03 -0.46
C TYR A 38 32.40 -10.49 -0.83
N ASP A 39 33.43 -11.31 -0.82
CA ASP A 39 33.33 -12.75 -1.09
C ASP A 39 32.38 -13.43 -0.12
N GLY A 40 31.45 -14.23 -0.67
CA GLY A 40 30.41 -14.92 0.13
C GLY A 40 29.22 -14.03 0.52
N HIS A 41 29.17 -12.77 0.10
CA HIS A 41 28.00 -11.92 0.34
C HIS A 41 26.79 -12.42 -0.45
N ALA A 42 25.72 -12.81 0.26
CA ALA A 42 24.49 -13.36 -0.34
C ALA A 42 23.58 -12.29 -0.95
N GLN A 43 24.12 -11.23 -1.49
CA GLN A 43 23.42 -10.18 -2.22
C GLN A 43 23.84 -10.16 -3.70
N PRO A 44 22.95 -9.74 -4.60
CA PRO A 44 21.53 -9.41 -4.40
C PRO A 44 20.64 -10.64 -4.23
N HIS A 45 19.52 -10.48 -3.53
CA HIS A 45 18.46 -11.50 -3.51
C HIS A 45 17.71 -11.48 -4.83
N ILE A 46 18.00 -12.43 -5.69
CA ILE A 46 17.30 -12.60 -6.97
C ILE A 46 15.90 -13.17 -6.68
N PRO A 47 14.82 -12.61 -7.26
CA PRO A 47 13.50 -13.13 -7.05
C PRO A 47 13.37 -14.57 -7.56
N HIS A 48 12.62 -15.39 -6.82
CA HIS A 48 12.39 -16.79 -7.22
C HIS A 48 11.72 -16.86 -8.59
N SER A 49 12.11 -17.80 -9.43
CA SER A 49 11.66 -17.94 -10.83
C SER A 49 10.15 -18.08 -11.00
N ILE A 50 9.42 -18.51 -9.96
CA ILE A 50 7.96 -18.60 -9.97
C ILE A 50 7.31 -17.24 -10.23
N LEU A 51 7.86 -16.15 -9.69
CA LEU A 51 7.33 -14.78 -9.86
C LEU A 51 8.25 -13.93 -10.73
N GLY A 52 9.56 -14.13 -10.66
CA GLY A 52 10.54 -13.34 -11.38
C GLY A 52 10.51 -11.85 -10.99
N TYR A 53 10.99 -11.00 -11.87
CA TYR A 53 10.91 -9.54 -11.76
C TYR A 53 9.54 -9.06 -12.23
N TYR A 54 8.54 -9.23 -11.39
CA TYR A 54 7.13 -9.01 -11.71
C TYR A 54 6.75 -7.54 -11.78
N ASP A 55 5.66 -7.26 -12.50
CA ASP A 55 4.96 -5.98 -12.51
C ASP A 55 3.59 -6.15 -11.83
N LEU A 56 3.30 -5.32 -10.83
CA LEU A 56 2.05 -5.39 -10.07
C LEU A 56 0.84 -4.78 -10.79
N THR A 57 1.01 -4.29 -12.01
CA THR A 57 -0.12 -3.95 -12.91
C THR A 57 -0.67 -5.15 -13.66
N ASP A 58 -0.01 -6.32 -13.57
CA ASP A 58 -0.50 -7.57 -14.14
C ASP A 58 -1.37 -8.34 -13.13
N GLU A 59 -2.67 -8.44 -13.40
CA GLU A 59 -3.61 -9.20 -12.57
C GLU A 59 -3.21 -10.66 -12.40
N LYS A 60 -2.56 -11.29 -13.39
CA LYS A 60 -2.10 -12.68 -13.29
C LYS A 60 -1.02 -12.83 -12.22
N ILE A 61 -0.14 -11.87 -12.12
CA ILE A 61 0.90 -11.84 -11.08
C ILE A 61 0.27 -11.69 -9.70
N LEU A 62 -0.62 -10.71 -9.52
CA LEU A 62 -1.32 -10.53 -8.26
C LEU A 62 -2.11 -11.77 -7.87
N THR A 63 -2.86 -12.35 -8.80
CA THR A 63 -3.59 -13.61 -8.57
C THR A 63 -2.66 -14.74 -8.12
N LYS A 64 -1.51 -14.90 -8.77
CA LYS A 64 -0.53 -15.93 -8.44
C LYS A 64 0.06 -15.72 -7.04
N GLN A 65 0.43 -14.48 -6.68
CA GLN A 65 0.92 -14.16 -5.34
C GLN A 65 -0.13 -14.48 -4.27
N HIS A 66 -1.38 -14.12 -4.52
CA HIS A 66 -2.49 -14.42 -3.61
C HIS A 66 -2.75 -15.91 -3.45
N HIS A 67 -2.66 -16.70 -4.51
CA HIS A 67 -2.79 -18.15 -4.43
C HIS A 67 -1.65 -18.75 -3.61
N ILE A 68 -0.39 -18.35 -3.86
CA ILE A 68 0.75 -18.81 -3.07
C ILE A 68 0.55 -18.50 -1.58
N ALA A 69 0.11 -17.29 -1.26
CA ALA A 69 -0.15 -16.88 0.12
C ALA A 69 -1.28 -17.73 0.75
N TRP A 70 -2.37 -17.92 0.04
CA TRP A 70 -3.50 -18.73 0.50
C TRP A 70 -3.11 -20.17 0.80
N ASP A 71 -2.35 -20.80 -0.11
CA ASP A 71 -1.87 -22.19 0.03
C ASP A 71 -0.89 -22.36 1.21
N ASN A 72 -0.34 -21.24 1.71
CA ASN A 72 0.53 -21.19 2.88
C ASN A 72 -0.13 -20.53 4.11
N ASN A 73 -1.45 -20.53 4.18
CA ASN A 73 -2.25 -20.02 5.31
C ASN A 73 -2.14 -18.51 5.58
N VAL A 74 -1.64 -17.72 4.63
CA VAL A 74 -1.76 -16.26 4.64
C VAL A 74 -3.04 -15.89 3.90
N THR A 75 -4.13 -15.74 4.65
CA THR A 75 -5.48 -15.60 4.08
C THR A 75 -5.89 -14.17 3.79
N ALA A 76 -5.09 -13.21 4.22
CA ALA A 76 -5.38 -11.79 4.04
C ALA A 76 -4.10 -10.96 3.86
N PHE A 77 -4.25 -9.82 3.19
CA PHE A 77 -3.20 -8.81 3.06
C PHE A 77 -3.64 -7.45 3.58
N CYS A 78 -2.71 -6.75 4.23
CA CYS A 78 -2.83 -5.35 4.57
C CYS A 78 -2.01 -4.52 3.58
N TYR A 79 -2.67 -3.91 2.62
CA TYR A 79 -2.00 -3.13 1.58
C TYR A 79 -1.65 -1.74 2.08
N TYR A 80 -0.42 -1.31 1.86
CA TYR A 80 -0.10 0.10 2.01
C TYR A 80 -0.88 0.93 0.98
N TYR A 81 -1.52 1.98 1.46
CA TYR A 81 -2.24 2.97 0.68
C TYR A 81 -1.51 4.30 0.79
N TYR A 82 -0.94 4.75 -0.31
CA TYR A 82 -0.18 5.98 -0.37
C TYR A 82 -1.07 7.12 -0.86
N ASN A 83 -1.38 8.04 0.04
CA ASN A 83 -2.09 9.26 -0.33
C ASN A 83 -1.36 10.46 0.28
N MET A 84 -0.84 11.31 -0.60
CA MET A 84 -0.06 12.50 -0.27
C MET A 84 -0.83 13.74 -0.69
N ALA A 85 -1.21 14.56 0.27
CA ALA A 85 -1.96 15.79 0.04
C ALA A 85 -3.20 15.59 -0.87
N GLY A 86 -3.95 14.50 -0.65
CA GLY A 86 -5.12 14.15 -1.44
C GLY A 86 -4.84 13.53 -2.81
N ARG A 87 -3.57 13.20 -3.13
CA ARG A 87 -3.16 12.48 -4.33
C ARG A 87 -2.78 11.05 -3.99
N THR A 88 -3.44 10.07 -4.62
CA THR A 88 -3.12 8.67 -4.45
C THR A 88 -1.98 8.26 -5.38
N LEU A 89 -1.05 7.45 -4.86
CA LEU A 89 0.12 6.94 -5.56
C LEU A 89 0.16 5.42 -5.44
N LEU A 90 0.77 4.73 -6.41
CA LEU A 90 0.98 3.28 -6.40
C LEU A 90 -0.32 2.47 -6.22
N ASP A 91 -1.44 2.97 -6.68
CA ASP A 91 -2.78 2.42 -6.43
C ASP A 91 -3.25 1.41 -7.50
N ALA A 92 -2.52 1.25 -8.60
CA ALA A 92 -2.90 0.31 -9.65
C ALA A 92 -3.16 -1.12 -9.14
N PRO A 93 -2.31 -1.72 -8.28
CA PRO A 93 -2.60 -3.03 -7.69
C PRO A 93 -3.87 -3.03 -6.82
N LEU A 94 -4.15 -1.95 -6.10
CA LEU A 94 -5.35 -1.83 -5.26
C LEU A 94 -6.63 -1.84 -6.11
N HIS A 95 -6.62 -1.16 -7.24
CA HIS A 95 -7.74 -1.20 -8.17
C HIS A 95 -7.96 -2.59 -8.76
N ILE A 96 -6.88 -3.31 -9.05
CA ILE A 96 -6.96 -4.69 -9.55
C ILE A 96 -7.56 -5.60 -8.49
N ILE A 97 -7.02 -5.62 -7.27
CA ILE A 97 -7.55 -6.50 -6.21
C ILE A 97 -8.99 -6.17 -5.87
N ASN A 98 -9.38 -4.88 -5.92
CA ASN A 98 -10.75 -4.47 -5.61
C ASN A 98 -11.76 -5.03 -6.62
N LYS A 99 -11.38 -5.14 -7.90
CA LYS A 99 -12.25 -5.59 -8.99
C LYS A 99 -12.12 -7.09 -9.30
N SER A 100 -10.99 -7.70 -8.96
CA SER A 100 -10.69 -9.08 -9.33
C SER A 100 -11.67 -10.07 -8.71
N ARG A 101 -12.15 -11.00 -9.53
CA ARG A 101 -12.95 -12.16 -9.10
C ARG A 101 -12.10 -13.43 -8.91
N LEU A 102 -10.82 -13.37 -9.27
CA LEU A 102 -9.87 -14.47 -9.18
C LEU A 102 -9.19 -14.54 -7.80
N ILE A 103 -9.08 -13.39 -7.13
CA ILE A 103 -8.44 -13.24 -5.83
C ILE A 103 -9.47 -13.48 -4.73
N ARG A 104 -9.20 -14.44 -3.84
CA ARG A 104 -10.09 -14.84 -2.74
C ARG A 104 -9.69 -14.24 -1.39
N ASN A 105 -8.42 -13.88 -1.23
CA ASN A 105 -7.89 -13.35 0.02
C ASN A 105 -8.67 -12.11 0.45
N GLU A 106 -8.92 -12.01 1.74
CA GLU A 106 -9.39 -10.78 2.33
C GLU A 106 -8.28 -9.72 2.31
N PHE A 107 -8.66 -8.48 2.48
CA PHE A 107 -7.68 -7.38 2.57
C PHE A 107 -8.17 -6.26 3.47
N CYS A 108 -7.23 -5.49 3.97
CA CYS A 108 -7.46 -4.17 4.53
C CYS A 108 -6.39 -3.21 4.00
N LEU A 109 -6.50 -1.96 4.38
CA LEU A 109 -5.59 -0.91 3.94
C LEU A 109 -4.85 -0.31 5.13
N CYS A 110 -3.62 0.12 4.89
CA CYS A 110 -2.80 0.86 5.84
C CYS A 110 -2.36 2.16 5.19
N TRP A 111 -2.91 3.28 5.64
CA TRP A 111 -2.49 4.58 5.13
C TRP A 111 -1.06 4.88 5.51
N ALA A 112 -0.20 4.99 4.50
CA ALA A 112 1.18 5.42 4.62
C ALA A 112 1.28 6.88 4.15
N HIS A 113 1.55 7.77 5.11
CA HIS A 113 1.38 9.21 4.92
C HIS A 113 2.69 10.01 5.05
N GLU A 114 3.81 9.32 5.09
CA GLU A 114 5.11 9.99 5.21
C GLU A 114 5.54 10.63 3.89
N CYS A 115 6.15 11.82 3.96
CA CYS A 115 6.77 12.45 2.80
C CYS A 115 7.81 11.52 2.16
N TRP A 116 7.91 11.56 0.83
CA TRP A 116 8.94 10.81 0.11
C TRP A 116 10.17 11.66 -0.14
N TYR A 117 11.33 11.10 0.20
CA TYR A 117 12.62 11.73 0.06
C TYR A 117 13.49 10.95 -0.93
N ASP A 118 14.36 11.66 -1.62
CA ASP A 118 15.41 11.04 -2.43
C ASP A 118 16.41 10.33 -1.51
N ASN A 119 16.33 9.01 -1.46
CA ASN A 119 17.17 8.18 -0.62
C ASN A 119 18.60 8.01 -1.17
N THR A 120 18.90 8.54 -2.36
CA THR A 120 20.28 8.61 -2.91
C THR A 120 21.06 9.76 -2.30
N GLN A 121 20.37 10.73 -1.67
CA GLN A 121 21.00 11.88 -1.03
C GLN A 121 21.36 11.56 0.43
N PRO A 122 22.55 11.96 0.89
CA PRO A 122 23.00 11.68 2.26
C PRO A 122 22.19 12.39 3.34
N LYS A 123 21.46 13.44 2.98
CA LYS A 123 20.57 14.18 3.88
C LYS A 123 19.18 14.34 3.25
N ARG A 124 18.15 14.06 4.03
CA ARG A 124 16.73 14.31 3.66
C ARG A 124 16.40 15.79 3.85
N ILE A 125 16.87 16.66 2.94
CA ILE A 125 16.70 18.12 3.07
C ILE A 125 15.29 18.55 2.64
N LYS A 126 14.80 18.03 1.51
CA LYS A 126 13.50 18.38 0.95
C LYS A 126 12.83 17.12 0.38
N PRO A 127 11.57 16.86 0.70
CA PRO A 127 10.83 15.78 0.05
C PRO A 127 10.60 16.11 -1.43
N PHE A 128 10.67 15.11 -2.30
CA PHE A 128 10.22 15.25 -3.68
C PHE A 128 8.71 15.04 -3.81
N ILE A 129 8.10 14.31 -2.86
CA ILE A 129 6.65 14.29 -2.66
C ILE A 129 6.37 14.66 -1.20
N ALA A 130 5.76 15.83 -1.01
CA ALA A 130 5.42 16.33 0.31
C ALA A 130 4.01 15.88 0.73
N GLN A 131 3.85 15.63 2.02
CA GLN A 131 2.54 15.46 2.66
C GLN A 131 2.06 16.79 3.23
N GLU A 132 0.77 17.02 3.11
CA GLU A 132 0.07 18.13 3.73
C GLU A 132 -1.17 17.62 4.45
N TYR A 133 -1.34 18.05 5.70
CA TYR A 133 -2.47 17.62 6.51
C TYR A 133 -3.51 18.74 6.61
N SER A 134 -4.68 18.53 6.02
CA SER A 134 -5.83 19.42 6.12
C SER A 134 -7.13 18.64 6.31
N PRO A 135 -8.19 19.27 6.84
CA PRO A 135 -9.51 18.63 6.93
C PRO A 135 -10.06 18.19 5.57
N GLU A 136 -9.77 18.95 4.51
CA GLU A 136 -10.16 18.64 3.12
C GLU A 136 -9.49 17.36 2.65
N ASN A 137 -8.18 17.24 2.91
CA ASN A 137 -7.43 16.02 2.58
C ASN A 137 -7.94 14.82 3.39
N ALA A 138 -8.27 14.99 4.67
CA ALA A 138 -8.86 13.93 5.48
C ALA A 138 -10.18 13.42 4.85
N ARG A 139 -11.09 14.33 4.47
CA ARG A 139 -12.35 13.97 3.81
C ARG A 139 -12.12 13.27 2.48
N LYS A 140 -11.19 13.79 1.67
CA LYS A 140 -10.86 13.20 0.39
C LYS A 140 -10.36 11.77 0.54
N ILE A 141 -9.41 11.54 1.45
CA ILE A 141 -8.84 10.21 1.72
C ILE A 141 -9.94 9.20 2.04
N ILE A 142 -10.81 9.51 3.00
CA ILE A 142 -11.81 8.55 3.44
C ILE A 142 -12.86 8.27 2.36
N ARG A 143 -13.23 9.27 1.56
CA ARG A 143 -14.13 9.09 0.41
C ARG A 143 -13.51 8.25 -0.69
N ASP A 144 -12.22 8.42 -0.98
CA ASP A 144 -11.48 7.59 -1.94
C ASP A 144 -11.38 6.13 -1.44
N LEU A 145 -11.33 5.92 -0.12
CA LEU A 145 -11.28 4.59 0.50
C LEU A 145 -12.63 3.87 0.53
N ALA A 146 -13.75 4.58 0.45
CA ALA A 146 -15.10 3.99 0.54
C ALA A 146 -15.31 2.83 -0.44
N GLN A 147 -14.82 2.96 -1.68
CA GLN A 147 -14.93 1.90 -2.69
C GLN A 147 -14.30 0.56 -2.25
N TYR A 148 -13.31 0.62 -1.37
CA TYR A 148 -12.66 -0.58 -0.83
C TYR A 148 -13.42 -1.13 0.36
N PHE A 149 -14.01 -0.26 1.17
CA PHE A 149 -14.87 -0.67 2.30
C PHE A 149 -16.13 -1.39 1.84
N ASP A 150 -16.65 -1.06 0.66
CA ASP A 150 -17.81 -1.74 0.09
C ASP A 150 -17.49 -3.14 -0.46
N ASN A 151 -16.20 -3.47 -0.62
CA ASN A 151 -15.81 -4.79 -1.10
C ASN A 151 -16.10 -5.87 -0.03
N PRO A 152 -16.79 -6.97 -0.37
CA PRO A 152 -17.11 -8.03 0.59
C PRO A 152 -15.88 -8.74 1.17
N ARG A 153 -14.71 -8.62 0.53
CA ARG A 153 -13.43 -9.16 1.02
C ARG A 153 -12.68 -8.18 1.91
N HIS A 154 -13.18 -6.96 2.10
CA HIS A 154 -12.55 -6.02 3.03
C HIS A 154 -12.70 -6.53 4.46
N ILE A 155 -11.58 -6.61 5.20
CA ILE A 155 -11.59 -7.08 6.59
C ILE A 155 -12.44 -6.14 7.44
N ARG A 156 -13.32 -6.74 8.25
CA ARG A 156 -14.16 -6.04 9.23
C ARG A 156 -13.94 -6.61 10.61
N ILE A 157 -13.99 -5.74 11.60
CA ILE A 157 -14.00 -6.10 13.02
C ILE A 157 -15.32 -5.60 13.59
N ASP A 158 -16.12 -6.50 14.10
CA ASP A 158 -17.48 -6.20 14.62
C ASP A 158 -18.36 -5.43 13.60
N GLY A 159 -18.24 -5.82 12.31
CA GLY A 159 -18.97 -5.20 11.21
C GLY A 159 -18.35 -3.90 10.68
N LYS A 160 -17.32 -3.34 11.33
CA LYS A 160 -16.67 -2.09 10.98
C LYS A 160 -15.48 -2.34 10.03
N PRO A 161 -15.35 -1.61 8.91
CA PRO A 161 -14.17 -1.70 8.04
C PRO A 161 -12.88 -1.41 8.82
N LEU A 162 -11.86 -2.24 8.62
CA LEU A 162 -10.56 -2.06 9.23
C LEU A 162 -9.67 -1.14 8.39
N LEU A 163 -9.25 -0.01 8.96
CA LEU A 163 -8.26 0.88 8.38
C LEU A 163 -7.09 1.07 9.35
N LEU A 164 -5.89 0.72 8.92
CA LEU A 164 -4.68 0.98 9.68
C LEU A 164 -4.05 2.30 9.25
N VAL A 165 -3.32 2.91 10.17
CA VAL A 165 -2.47 4.09 9.90
C VAL A 165 -1.05 3.76 10.29
N PHE A 166 -0.12 3.91 9.34
CA PHE A 166 1.30 3.74 9.61
C PHE A 166 1.84 4.96 10.36
N ALA A 167 2.54 4.72 11.49
CA ALA A 167 3.15 5.77 12.31
C ALA A 167 2.23 6.98 12.59
N PRO A 168 1.04 6.76 13.20
CA PRO A 168 0.03 7.82 13.37
C PRO A 168 0.52 9.02 14.17
N GLU A 169 1.53 8.83 15.04
CA GLU A 169 2.17 9.88 15.82
C GLU A 169 2.89 10.94 14.98
N ARG A 170 3.19 10.63 13.71
CA ARG A 170 3.83 11.57 12.77
C ARG A 170 2.84 12.50 12.07
N ASN A 171 1.56 12.25 12.20
CA ASN A 171 0.52 13.18 11.75
C ASN A 171 0.06 14.05 12.93
N PRO A 172 0.44 15.35 13.00
CA PRO A 172 0.08 16.21 14.11
C PRO A 172 -1.43 16.46 14.22
N ARG A 173 -2.19 16.16 13.17
CA ARG A 173 -3.65 16.30 13.11
C ARG A 173 -4.36 14.93 13.17
N MET A 174 -3.72 13.86 13.62
CA MET A 174 -4.31 12.52 13.62
C MET A 174 -5.65 12.44 14.41
N PRO A 175 -5.79 13.07 15.57
CA PRO A 175 -7.08 13.08 16.28
C PRO A 175 -8.22 13.68 15.44
N GLU A 176 -7.98 14.80 14.75
CA GLU A 176 -8.93 15.44 13.85
C GLU A 176 -9.25 14.56 12.63
N TYR A 177 -8.22 13.94 12.04
CA TYR A 177 -8.40 13.00 10.93
C TYR A 177 -9.29 11.83 11.34
N SER A 178 -9.05 11.23 12.50
CA SER A 178 -9.84 10.10 12.98
C SER A 178 -11.30 10.47 13.23
N GLN A 179 -11.56 11.68 13.69
CA GLN A 179 -12.94 12.19 13.87
C GLN A 179 -13.61 12.39 12.51
N ILE A 180 -12.98 13.12 11.59
CA ILE A 180 -13.51 13.37 10.23
C ILE A 180 -13.80 12.04 9.52
N TRP A 181 -12.89 11.07 9.61
CA TRP A 181 -13.06 9.77 8.97
C TRP A 181 -14.26 8.99 9.50
N ARG A 182 -14.51 9.02 10.81
CA ARG A 182 -15.68 8.37 11.40
C ARG A 182 -16.98 9.06 10.97
N GLU A 183 -17.01 10.39 10.98
CA GLU A 183 -18.15 11.19 10.55
C GLU A 183 -18.48 10.94 9.07
N GLU A 184 -17.47 10.98 8.19
CA GLU A 184 -17.65 10.73 6.75
C GLU A 184 -18.05 9.26 6.47
N ALA A 185 -17.44 8.29 7.15
CA ALA A 185 -17.81 6.88 7.01
C ALA A 185 -19.26 6.65 7.37
N TRP A 186 -19.74 7.29 8.44
CA TRP A 186 -21.15 7.25 8.83
C TRP A 186 -22.07 7.80 7.73
N THR A 187 -21.72 8.94 7.12
CA THR A 187 -22.51 9.52 6.03
C THR A 187 -22.55 8.66 4.78
N MET A 188 -21.54 7.81 4.58
CA MET A 188 -21.46 6.84 3.48
C MET A 188 -22.12 5.47 3.78
N GLY A 189 -22.77 5.34 4.95
CA GLY A 189 -23.50 4.14 5.32
C GLY A 189 -22.68 3.07 6.08
N HIS A 190 -21.45 3.38 6.45
CA HIS A 190 -20.67 2.53 7.34
C HIS A 190 -20.97 2.88 8.80
N THR A 191 -21.18 1.89 9.66
CA THR A 191 -21.56 2.15 11.05
C THR A 191 -20.46 2.85 11.84
N GLU A 192 -19.20 2.56 11.55
CA GLU A 192 -17.98 3.17 12.11
C GLU A 192 -16.76 2.57 11.41
N LEU A 193 -15.56 3.16 11.65
CA LEU A 193 -14.27 2.55 11.30
C LEU A 193 -13.63 1.88 12.50
N CYS A 194 -12.93 0.80 12.25
CA CYS A 194 -12.07 0.13 13.21
C CYS A 194 -10.60 0.43 12.92
#